data_d494968e43a344b992cdb4581227f7ef
#
_entry.id   d494968e43a344b992cdb4581227f7ef
#
_cell.length_a   1.000
_cell.length_b   1.000
_cell.length_c   1.000
_cell.angle_alpha   90.00
_cell.angle_beta   90.00
_cell.angle_gamma   90.00
#
_symmetry.space_group_name_H-M   'P 1'
#
loop_
_entity.id
_entity.type
_entity.pdbx_description
1 polymer ?
#
loop_
_entity_poly.entity_id
_entity_poly.type
_entity_poly.pdbx_seq_one_letter_code
_entity_poly.pdbx_strand_id
1 'polypeptide(L)'
;MKKIRITDSTVSICREPLASPFGFKGAYITELWQAQATVRSDNFTFTVPSTQSVLWSDANVFARLGAEKGDETMLALTKRASELICGRTFETPSEITNSLVSHLAEYARGLCGFDVKTTFVLNSLVGLDIALWSVYAAENGIQSFDGMIPDCAASAMSAKNSRLAQIPLLSYGVDEKGIKDVLDRGSAILKIKIGAPGSKESHEADMKGMLEADCARLSQIHAIASRYETPLTKSGNVCYYLDANSRYDTKDRLAALLDYTDRHGILDRIAMLEEPFAEESGIPELRRTT
;
A
#
# COMPACT_ATOMS: atom_id res chain seq x y z
N MET A 1 28.56 14.02 -4.57
CA MET A 1 28.41 12.57 -4.33
C MET A 1 29.10 11.80 -5.43
N LYS A 2 29.48 10.54 -5.20
CA LYS A 2 30.24 9.71 -6.14
C LYS A 2 29.31 9.19 -7.25
N LYS A 3 29.75 9.25 -8.51
CA LYS A 3 29.06 8.57 -9.61
C LYS A 3 29.23 7.06 -9.44
N ILE A 4 28.13 6.32 -9.48
CA ILE A 4 28.08 4.89 -9.24
C ILE A 4 27.67 4.19 -10.52
N ARG A 5 28.48 3.20 -10.95
CA ARG A 5 28.19 2.35 -12.10
C ARG A 5 27.54 1.05 -11.64
N ILE A 6 26.47 0.65 -12.31
CA ILE A 6 25.84 -0.65 -12.14
C ILE A 6 26.56 -1.63 -13.10
N THR A 7 27.26 -2.61 -12.55
CA THR A 7 28.01 -3.59 -13.33
C THR A 7 27.18 -4.80 -13.71
N ASP A 8 26.20 -5.15 -12.86
CA ASP A 8 25.30 -6.29 -13.08
C ASP A 8 23.99 -6.10 -12.33
N SER A 9 22.91 -6.69 -12.84
CA SER A 9 21.62 -6.76 -12.13
C SER A 9 20.86 -8.00 -12.56
N THR A 10 20.30 -8.71 -11.58
CA THR A 10 19.54 -9.95 -11.79
C THR A 10 18.29 -9.98 -10.93
N VAL A 11 17.30 -10.77 -11.34
CA VAL A 11 16.03 -10.95 -10.62
C VAL A 11 15.71 -12.44 -10.54
N SER A 12 15.44 -12.90 -9.32
CA SER A 12 14.85 -14.22 -9.05
C SER A 12 13.50 -14.07 -8.36
N ILE A 13 12.76 -15.17 -8.21
CA ILE A 13 11.43 -15.18 -7.62
C ILE A 13 11.33 -16.26 -6.55
N CYS A 14 10.67 -15.94 -5.44
CA CYS A 14 10.24 -16.89 -4.43
C CYS A 14 8.72 -16.79 -4.29
N ARG A 15 8.01 -17.90 -4.24
CA ARG A 15 6.56 -17.96 -4.06
C ARG A 15 6.27 -18.43 -2.63
N GLU A 16 5.46 -17.67 -1.91
CA GLU A 16 5.14 -17.91 -0.50
C GLU A 16 3.64 -18.07 -0.33
N PRO A 17 3.15 -19.28 -0.03
CA PRO A 17 1.74 -19.48 0.27
C PRO A 17 1.37 -18.77 1.58
N LEU A 18 0.19 -18.13 1.61
CA LEU A 18 -0.35 -17.53 2.82
C LEU A 18 -0.95 -18.61 3.72
N ALA A 19 -0.82 -18.44 5.04
CA ALA A 19 -1.43 -19.33 6.02
C ALA A 19 -2.97 -19.36 5.94
N SER A 20 -3.57 -18.27 5.45
CA SER A 20 -5.01 -18.15 5.14
C SER A 20 -5.21 -17.15 4.03
N PRO A 21 -6.31 -17.25 3.24
CA PRO A 21 -6.62 -16.26 2.22
C PRO A 21 -6.73 -14.85 2.82
N PHE A 22 -6.08 -13.88 2.18
CA PHE A 22 -6.13 -12.48 2.58
C PHE A 22 -7.04 -11.68 1.65
N GLY A 23 -8.12 -11.11 2.21
CA GLY A 23 -9.16 -10.38 1.47
C GLY A 23 -9.00 -8.87 1.55
N PHE A 24 -9.00 -8.20 0.39
CA PHE A 24 -9.09 -6.75 0.25
C PHE A 24 -9.48 -6.36 -1.19
N LYS A 25 -9.92 -5.14 -1.40
CA LYS A 25 -10.38 -4.65 -2.73
C LYS A 25 -11.40 -5.57 -3.42
N GLY A 26 -12.24 -6.27 -2.63
CA GLY A 26 -13.27 -7.16 -3.15
C GLY A 26 -12.78 -8.49 -3.71
N ALA A 27 -11.53 -8.89 -3.46
CA ALA A 27 -10.96 -10.16 -3.89
C ALA A 27 -10.08 -10.79 -2.80
N TYR A 28 -9.55 -11.98 -3.07
CA TYR A 28 -8.67 -12.70 -2.15
C TYR A 28 -7.38 -13.11 -2.85
N ILE A 29 -6.28 -13.06 -2.11
CA ILE A 29 -4.99 -13.64 -2.50
C ILE A 29 -4.66 -14.79 -1.56
N THR A 30 -4.00 -15.83 -2.08
CA THR A 30 -3.62 -17.04 -1.33
C THR A 30 -2.12 -17.26 -1.31
N GLU A 31 -1.38 -16.48 -2.10
CA GLU A 31 0.06 -16.59 -2.26
C GLU A 31 0.64 -15.20 -2.49
N LEU A 32 1.88 -15.00 -2.07
CA LEU A 32 2.70 -13.81 -2.38
C LEU A 32 3.90 -14.21 -3.23
N TRP A 33 4.18 -13.43 -4.26
CA TRP A 33 5.40 -13.55 -5.05
C TRP A 33 6.41 -12.52 -4.56
N GLN A 34 7.58 -12.98 -4.14
CA GLN A 34 8.69 -12.15 -3.69
C GLN A 34 9.73 -12.06 -4.81
N ALA A 35 9.75 -10.95 -5.53
CA ALA A 35 10.81 -10.68 -6.49
C ALA A 35 12.09 -10.30 -5.74
N GLN A 36 13.16 -11.05 -5.92
CA GLN A 36 14.46 -10.77 -5.32
C GLN A 36 15.35 -10.08 -6.36
N ALA A 37 15.52 -8.78 -6.21
CA ALA A 37 16.36 -7.98 -7.09
C ALA A 37 17.78 -7.88 -6.53
N THR A 38 18.77 -8.26 -7.35
CA THR A 38 20.19 -8.10 -7.05
C THR A 38 20.77 -7.00 -7.92
N VAL A 39 21.44 -6.03 -7.30
CA VAL A 39 22.18 -4.97 -7.99
C VAL A 39 23.63 -4.99 -7.53
N ARG A 40 24.56 -4.94 -8.50
CA ARG A 40 26.00 -4.89 -8.26
C ARG A 40 26.59 -3.60 -8.80
N SER A 41 27.43 -2.94 -8.00
CA SER A 41 28.36 -1.90 -8.42
C SER A 41 29.77 -2.47 -8.54
N ASP A 42 30.76 -1.60 -8.70
CA ASP A 42 32.17 -2.01 -8.73
C ASP A 42 32.63 -2.64 -7.41
N ASN A 43 32.08 -2.20 -6.25
CA ASN A 43 32.54 -2.61 -4.93
C ASN A 43 31.51 -3.37 -4.10
N PHE A 44 30.22 -3.23 -4.40
CA PHE A 44 29.15 -3.76 -3.55
C PHE A 44 28.09 -4.51 -4.33
N THR A 45 27.46 -5.46 -3.65
CA THR A 45 26.32 -6.23 -4.19
C THR A 45 25.23 -6.30 -3.12
N PHE A 46 24.00 -5.95 -3.48
CA PHE A 46 22.85 -6.09 -2.61
C PHE A 46 21.73 -6.86 -3.30
N THR A 47 21.13 -7.79 -2.56
CA THR A 47 19.92 -8.51 -2.95
C THR A 47 18.79 -8.11 -2.04
N VAL A 48 17.69 -7.63 -2.61
CA VAL A 48 16.54 -7.11 -1.87
C VAL A 48 15.27 -7.83 -2.34
N PRO A 49 14.53 -8.48 -1.43
CA PRO A 49 13.20 -9.01 -1.74
C PRO A 49 12.17 -7.88 -1.78
N SER A 50 11.20 -7.99 -2.68
CA SER A 50 10.04 -7.12 -2.73
C SER A 50 8.79 -7.92 -3.07
N THR A 51 7.72 -7.70 -2.32
CA THR A 51 6.44 -8.35 -2.56
C THR A 51 5.77 -7.76 -3.79
N GLN A 52 5.42 -8.61 -4.76
CA GLN A 52 4.53 -8.24 -5.84
C GLN A 52 3.09 -8.18 -5.30
N SER A 53 2.41 -7.08 -5.53
CA SER A 53 1.06 -6.85 -5.02
C SER A 53 0.13 -6.37 -6.12
N VAL A 54 -0.21 -7.28 -7.04
CA VAL A 54 -1.01 -6.98 -8.24
C VAL A 54 -2.37 -6.40 -7.88
N LEU A 55 -3.11 -7.07 -6.98
CA LEU A 55 -4.45 -6.62 -6.57
C LEU A 55 -4.42 -5.22 -5.92
N TRP A 56 -3.41 -4.94 -5.11
CA TRP A 56 -3.26 -3.63 -4.47
C TRP A 56 -2.90 -2.56 -5.48
N SER A 57 -1.93 -2.82 -6.34
CA SER A 57 -1.38 -1.84 -7.26
C SER A 57 -2.26 -1.57 -8.47
N ASP A 58 -2.96 -2.61 -8.99
CA ASP A 58 -3.93 -2.46 -10.07
C ASP A 58 -4.98 -3.58 -10.05
N ALA A 59 -6.14 -3.29 -9.44
CA ALA A 59 -7.23 -4.25 -9.36
C ALA A 59 -7.79 -4.64 -10.75
N ASN A 60 -7.64 -3.79 -11.78
CA ASN A 60 -8.08 -4.10 -13.15
C ASN A 60 -7.15 -5.15 -13.80
N VAL A 61 -5.84 -5.06 -13.57
CA VAL A 61 -4.90 -6.11 -14.00
C VAL A 61 -5.28 -7.44 -13.33
N PHE A 62 -5.52 -7.43 -12.02
CA PHE A 62 -5.92 -8.62 -11.28
C PHE A 62 -7.25 -9.22 -11.81
N ALA A 63 -8.25 -8.38 -12.07
CA ALA A 63 -9.55 -8.82 -12.56
C ALA A 63 -9.48 -9.41 -13.97
N ARG A 64 -8.65 -8.85 -14.87
CA ARG A 64 -8.55 -9.25 -16.27
C ARG A 64 -7.59 -10.41 -16.51
N LEU A 65 -6.49 -10.47 -15.77
CA LEU A 65 -5.45 -11.49 -15.98
C LEU A 65 -5.47 -12.59 -14.91
N GLY A 66 -6.10 -12.36 -13.76
CA GLY A 66 -5.99 -13.22 -12.58
C GLY A 66 -4.69 -12.99 -11.81
N ALA A 67 -4.56 -13.66 -10.65
CA ALA A 67 -3.42 -13.50 -9.75
C ALA A 67 -2.11 -13.91 -10.44
N GLU A 68 -2.00 -15.15 -10.89
CA GLU A 68 -0.75 -15.72 -11.42
C GLU A 68 -0.21 -14.95 -12.63
N LYS A 69 -1.05 -14.71 -13.64
CA LYS A 69 -0.62 -13.97 -14.83
C LYS A 69 -0.35 -12.50 -14.55
N GLY A 70 -1.03 -11.90 -13.56
CA GLY A 70 -0.73 -10.57 -13.06
C GLY A 70 0.68 -10.52 -12.43
N ASP A 71 1.01 -11.51 -11.60
CA ASP A 71 2.33 -11.64 -10.98
C ASP A 71 3.44 -11.93 -12.01
N GLU A 72 3.19 -12.79 -13.00
CA GLU A 72 4.11 -13.03 -14.12
C GLU A 72 4.38 -11.73 -14.89
N THR A 73 3.35 -10.93 -15.13
CA THR A 73 3.49 -9.65 -15.83
C THR A 73 4.32 -8.67 -15.01
N MET A 74 4.04 -8.55 -13.71
CA MET A 74 4.81 -7.66 -12.82
C MET A 74 6.28 -8.10 -12.73
N LEU A 75 6.54 -9.41 -12.63
CA LEU A 75 7.90 -9.97 -12.67
C LEU A 75 8.61 -9.66 -13.99
N ALA A 76 7.90 -9.71 -15.12
CA ALA A 76 8.47 -9.34 -16.41
C ALA A 76 8.92 -7.87 -16.44
N LEU A 77 8.16 -6.95 -15.82
CA LEU A 77 8.57 -5.56 -15.67
C LEU A 77 9.83 -5.44 -14.81
N THR A 78 9.90 -6.13 -13.67
CA THR A 78 11.09 -6.12 -12.80
C THR A 78 12.32 -6.64 -13.52
N LYS A 79 12.20 -7.74 -14.27
CA LYS A 79 13.29 -8.28 -15.08
C LYS A 79 13.72 -7.30 -16.18
N ARG A 80 12.75 -6.69 -16.87
CA ARG A 80 13.05 -5.69 -17.91
C ARG A 80 13.76 -4.46 -17.33
N ALA A 81 13.34 -3.99 -16.17
CA ALA A 81 14.02 -2.91 -15.45
C ALA A 81 15.46 -3.29 -15.10
N SER A 82 15.67 -4.51 -14.57
CA SER A 82 17.00 -5.05 -14.24
C SER A 82 17.95 -5.06 -15.46
N GLU A 83 17.44 -5.48 -16.63
CA GLU A 83 18.22 -5.41 -17.89
C GLU A 83 18.60 -3.97 -18.27
N LEU A 84 17.65 -3.04 -18.15
CA LEU A 84 17.81 -1.64 -18.57
C LEU A 84 18.77 -0.84 -17.69
N ILE A 85 18.98 -1.24 -16.44
CA ILE A 85 19.90 -0.55 -15.54
C ILE A 85 21.34 -1.04 -15.66
N CYS A 86 21.59 -2.22 -16.20
CA CYS A 86 22.94 -2.75 -16.37
C CYS A 86 23.81 -1.80 -17.21
N GLY A 87 25.01 -1.52 -16.73
CA GLY A 87 25.98 -0.63 -17.36
C GLY A 87 25.69 0.87 -17.15
N ARG A 88 24.56 1.25 -16.59
CA ARG A 88 24.22 2.66 -16.31
C ARG A 88 25.03 3.23 -15.16
N THR A 89 25.19 4.53 -15.18
CA THR A 89 25.83 5.30 -14.13
C THR A 89 24.82 6.32 -13.59
N PHE A 90 24.80 6.52 -12.28
CA PHE A 90 23.88 7.45 -11.60
C PHE A 90 24.57 8.22 -10.48
N GLU A 91 24.02 9.34 -10.10
CA GLU A 91 24.40 10.13 -8.92
C GLU A 91 23.40 9.96 -7.78
N THR A 92 22.11 9.80 -8.11
CA THR A 92 21.05 9.47 -7.14
C THR A 92 20.20 8.32 -7.66
N PRO A 93 19.76 7.38 -6.80
CA PRO A 93 18.93 6.24 -7.21
C PRO A 93 17.63 6.64 -7.91
N SER A 94 17.01 7.73 -7.46
CA SER A 94 15.76 8.24 -8.04
C SER A 94 15.87 8.63 -9.51
N GLU A 95 17.06 9.03 -10.00
CA GLU A 95 17.27 9.29 -11.43
C GLU A 95 17.04 8.04 -12.28
N ILE A 96 17.54 6.90 -11.79
CA ILE A 96 17.34 5.61 -12.47
C ILE A 96 15.86 5.22 -12.42
N THR A 97 15.28 5.16 -11.24
CA THR A 97 13.90 4.70 -11.05
C THR A 97 12.92 5.53 -11.87
N ASN A 98 13.01 6.87 -11.79
CA ASN A 98 12.13 7.76 -12.53
C ASN A 98 12.26 7.60 -14.05
N SER A 99 13.49 7.36 -14.55
CA SER A 99 13.72 7.19 -15.97
C SER A 99 13.11 5.91 -16.56
N LEU A 100 12.75 4.94 -15.73
CA LEU A 100 12.22 3.65 -16.16
C LEU A 100 10.69 3.66 -16.28
N VAL A 101 9.99 4.52 -15.53
CA VAL A 101 8.53 4.45 -15.35
C VAL A 101 7.79 4.47 -16.69
N SER A 102 8.05 5.46 -17.54
CA SER A 102 7.35 5.57 -18.83
C SER A 102 7.64 4.40 -19.76
N HIS A 103 8.90 3.95 -19.82
CA HIS A 103 9.29 2.82 -20.64
C HIS A 103 8.63 1.51 -20.19
N LEU A 104 8.56 1.28 -18.88
CA LEU A 104 7.93 0.09 -18.31
C LEU A 104 6.39 0.14 -18.43
N ALA A 105 5.78 1.33 -18.39
CA ALA A 105 4.35 1.48 -18.65
C ALA A 105 4.01 1.08 -20.10
N GLU A 106 4.84 1.49 -21.07
CA GLU A 106 4.69 1.07 -22.46
C GLU A 106 4.91 -0.45 -22.65
N TYR A 107 5.92 -1.00 -22.00
CA TYR A 107 6.19 -2.44 -22.00
C TYR A 107 5.03 -3.23 -21.39
N ALA A 108 4.48 -2.76 -20.24
CA ALA A 108 3.32 -3.37 -19.60
C ALA A 108 2.08 -3.34 -20.52
N ARG A 109 1.83 -2.21 -21.23
CA ARG A 109 0.75 -2.11 -22.23
C ARG A 109 0.91 -3.17 -23.32
N GLY A 110 2.14 -3.40 -23.80
CA GLY A 110 2.43 -4.44 -24.79
C GLY A 110 2.13 -5.85 -24.27
N LEU A 111 2.39 -6.13 -23.00
CA LEU A 111 2.14 -7.44 -22.39
C LEU A 111 0.64 -7.65 -22.07
N CYS A 112 -0.02 -6.64 -21.56
CA CYS A 112 -1.42 -6.72 -21.09
C CYS A 112 -2.44 -6.49 -22.21
N GLY A 113 -2.08 -5.74 -23.26
CA GLY A 113 -3.02 -5.25 -24.27
C GLY A 113 -3.89 -4.08 -23.80
N PHE A 114 -3.58 -3.49 -22.65
CA PHE A 114 -4.26 -2.32 -22.09
C PHE A 114 -3.31 -1.55 -21.16
N ASP A 115 -3.69 -0.30 -20.82
CA ASP A 115 -2.92 0.53 -19.90
C ASP A 115 -3.04 0.03 -18.47
N VAL A 116 -1.90 -0.04 -17.77
CA VAL A 116 -1.82 -0.33 -16.35
C VAL A 116 -1.61 0.94 -15.55
N LYS A 117 -1.99 0.92 -14.26
CA LYS A 117 -1.74 2.05 -13.36
C LYS A 117 -0.25 2.27 -13.13
N THR A 118 0.14 3.53 -12.92
CA THR A 118 1.52 3.88 -12.53
C THR A 118 1.95 3.14 -11.26
N THR A 119 1.04 2.93 -10.31
CA THR A 119 1.30 2.17 -9.08
C THR A 119 1.70 0.72 -9.37
N PHE A 120 1.14 0.08 -10.41
CA PHE A 120 1.54 -1.26 -10.85
C PHE A 120 3.01 -1.28 -11.33
N VAL A 121 3.39 -0.29 -12.13
CA VAL A 121 4.77 -0.14 -12.61
C VAL A 121 5.72 0.15 -11.45
N LEU A 122 5.37 1.06 -10.56
CA LEU A 122 6.20 1.40 -9.39
C LEU A 122 6.37 0.22 -8.44
N ASN A 123 5.33 -0.59 -8.22
CA ASN A 123 5.44 -1.79 -7.39
C ASN A 123 6.44 -2.80 -7.97
N SER A 124 6.51 -2.93 -9.29
CA SER A 124 7.52 -3.79 -9.95
C SER A 124 8.97 -3.31 -9.73
N LEU A 125 9.18 -2.04 -9.39
CA LEU A 125 10.50 -1.43 -9.20
C LEU A 125 10.99 -1.44 -7.75
N VAL A 126 10.13 -1.71 -6.75
CA VAL A 126 10.46 -1.56 -5.33
C VAL A 126 11.76 -2.26 -4.93
N GLY A 127 11.94 -3.53 -5.30
CA GLY A 127 13.16 -4.28 -4.97
C GLY A 127 14.41 -3.70 -5.60
N LEU A 128 14.33 -3.28 -6.87
CA LEU A 128 15.43 -2.64 -7.58
C LEU A 128 15.75 -1.26 -6.96
N ASP A 129 14.75 -0.46 -6.66
CA ASP A 129 14.95 0.86 -6.05
C ASP A 129 15.65 0.75 -4.69
N ILE A 130 15.19 -0.13 -3.81
CA ILE A 130 15.85 -0.36 -2.52
C ILE A 130 17.27 -0.89 -2.68
N ALA A 131 17.52 -1.79 -3.65
CA ALA A 131 18.87 -2.28 -3.93
C ALA A 131 19.80 -1.17 -4.45
N LEU A 132 19.30 -0.26 -5.31
CA LEU A 132 20.03 0.92 -5.77
C LEU A 132 20.37 1.88 -4.61
N TRP A 133 19.42 2.14 -3.70
CA TRP A 133 19.66 2.94 -2.50
C TRP A 133 20.68 2.28 -1.57
N SER A 134 20.67 0.95 -1.46
CA SER A 134 21.64 0.20 -0.66
C SER A 134 23.06 0.30 -1.25
N VAL A 135 23.19 0.14 -2.56
CA VAL A 135 24.46 0.34 -3.28
C VAL A 135 24.94 1.78 -3.12
N TYR A 136 24.03 2.76 -3.27
CA TYR A 136 24.34 4.17 -3.12
C TYR A 136 24.88 4.50 -1.72
N ALA A 137 24.23 4.00 -0.68
CA ALA A 137 24.67 4.21 0.69
C ALA A 137 26.06 3.62 0.92
N ALA A 138 26.28 2.36 0.49
CA ALA A 138 27.55 1.66 0.68
C ALA A 138 28.70 2.34 -0.09
N GLU A 139 28.52 2.72 -1.35
CA GLU A 139 29.53 3.38 -2.17
C GLU A 139 29.92 4.77 -1.65
N ASN A 140 29.01 5.47 -0.96
CA ASN A 140 29.24 6.78 -0.36
C ASN A 140 29.56 6.72 1.14
N GLY A 141 29.65 5.52 1.76
CA GLY A 141 29.93 5.37 3.19
C GLY A 141 28.81 5.92 4.10
N ILE A 142 27.57 5.98 3.62
CA ILE A 142 26.42 6.47 4.37
C ILE A 142 25.92 5.37 5.31
N GLN A 143 25.80 5.64 6.60
CA GLN A 143 25.41 4.66 7.62
C GLN A 143 24.03 4.92 8.25
N SER A 144 23.32 5.96 7.81
CA SER A 144 21.99 6.31 8.33
C SER A 144 21.06 6.75 7.23
N PHE A 145 19.76 6.58 7.44
CA PHE A 145 18.73 7.09 6.53
C PHE A 145 18.80 8.62 6.34
N ASP A 146 19.22 9.35 7.38
CA ASP A 146 19.35 10.80 7.30
C ASP A 146 20.39 11.23 6.26
N GLY A 147 21.49 10.48 6.16
CA GLY A 147 22.53 10.71 5.16
C GLY A 147 22.10 10.37 3.72
N MET A 148 21.02 9.63 3.56
CA MET A 148 20.45 9.26 2.25
C MET A 148 19.41 10.27 1.73
N ILE A 149 18.95 11.19 2.60
CA ILE A 149 17.90 12.16 2.24
C ILE A 149 18.45 13.13 1.20
N PRO A 150 17.90 13.22 -0.02
CA PRO A 150 18.33 14.20 -1.00
C PRO A 150 17.95 15.62 -0.58
N ASP A 151 18.73 16.61 -0.97
CA ASP A 151 18.52 18.01 -0.59
C ASP A 151 17.10 18.51 -0.87
N CYS A 152 16.51 18.09 -2.01
CA CYS A 152 15.14 18.47 -2.37
C CYS A 152 14.06 17.94 -1.39
N ALA A 153 14.34 16.88 -0.62
CA ALA A 153 13.45 16.29 0.36
C ALA A 153 13.80 16.67 1.81
N ALA A 154 14.94 17.30 2.04
CA ALA A 154 15.49 17.56 3.39
C ALA A 154 14.50 18.34 4.28
N SER A 155 13.83 19.36 3.74
CA SER A 155 12.84 20.16 4.49
C SER A 155 11.62 19.31 4.91
N ALA A 156 11.08 18.51 3.98
CA ALA A 156 9.91 17.66 4.25
C ALA A 156 10.22 16.55 5.25
N MET A 157 11.46 16.05 5.28
CA MET A 157 11.91 14.96 6.15
C MET A 157 12.64 15.44 7.42
N SER A 158 12.62 16.74 7.72
CA SER A 158 13.26 17.31 8.91
C SER A 158 12.53 16.99 10.21
N ALA A 159 11.20 16.81 10.15
CA ALA A 159 10.40 16.46 11.32
C ALA A 159 10.63 15.00 11.74
N LYS A 160 10.97 14.80 13.00
CA LYS A 160 11.27 13.48 13.58
C LYS A 160 10.32 13.20 14.73
N ASN A 161 9.67 12.05 14.70
CA ASN A 161 8.90 11.54 15.82
C ASN A 161 9.75 10.55 16.61
N SER A 162 9.90 10.76 17.92
CA SER A 162 10.61 9.85 18.81
C SER A 162 9.82 8.55 19.10
N ARG A 163 8.52 8.56 18.84
CA ARG A 163 7.62 7.42 19.01
C ARG A 163 6.68 7.31 17.83
N LEU A 164 6.41 6.08 17.40
CA LEU A 164 5.42 5.74 16.38
C LEU A 164 4.32 4.90 17.02
N ALA A 165 3.07 5.11 16.62
CA ALA A 165 1.96 4.26 17.01
C ALA A 165 1.99 2.95 16.22
N GLN A 166 1.78 1.82 16.90
CA GLN A 166 1.39 0.60 16.22
C GLN A 166 -0.09 0.68 15.87
N ILE A 167 -0.41 0.40 14.62
CA ILE A 167 -1.78 0.47 14.09
C ILE A 167 -2.14 -0.93 13.56
N PRO A 168 -2.73 -1.81 14.41
CA PRO A 168 -3.13 -3.13 13.98
C PRO A 168 -4.22 -3.06 12.93
N LEU A 169 -4.12 -3.91 11.91
CA LEU A 169 -5.07 -3.99 10.82
C LEU A 169 -6.21 -4.95 11.19
N LEU A 170 -7.43 -4.46 11.18
CA LEU A 170 -8.66 -5.23 11.27
C LEU A 170 -9.23 -5.42 9.85
N SER A 171 -8.90 -6.54 9.22
CA SER A 171 -9.50 -6.94 7.94
C SER A 171 -10.95 -7.39 8.12
N TYR A 172 -11.68 -7.64 7.02
CA TYR A 172 -13.10 -7.99 7.06
C TYR A 172 -13.42 -9.21 7.93
N GLY A 173 -12.52 -10.19 8.00
CA GLY A 173 -12.73 -11.44 8.71
C GLY A 173 -12.26 -11.47 10.17
N VAL A 174 -11.71 -10.38 10.70
CA VAL A 174 -11.27 -10.36 12.11
C VAL A 174 -12.48 -10.39 13.03
N ASP A 175 -12.57 -11.41 13.87
CA ASP A 175 -13.65 -11.63 14.81
C ASP A 175 -13.54 -10.80 16.10
N GLU A 176 -14.52 -10.92 16.98
CA GLU A 176 -14.54 -10.22 18.27
C GLU A 176 -13.32 -10.53 19.14
N LYS A 177 -12.85 -11.78 19.11
CA LYS A 177 -11.65 -12.19 19.85
C LYS A 177 -10.43 -11.45 19.33
N GLY A 178 -10.23 -11.41 18.01
CA GLY A 178 -9.12 -10.70 17.39
C GLY A 178 -9.13 -9.20 17.67
N ILE A 179 -10.31 -8.57 17.71
CA ILE A 179 -10.46 -7.16 18.09
C ILE A 179 -10.04 -6.97 19.56
N LYS A 180 -10.50 -7.81 20.48
CA LYS A 180 -10.12 -7.74 21.90
C LYS A 180 -8.63 -7.98 22.09
N ASP A 181 -8.06 -8.98 21.43
CA ASP A 181 -6.63 -9.33 21.53
C ASP A 181 -5.71 -8.14 21.19
N VAL A 182 -6.05 -7.31 20.20
CA VAL A 182 -5.26 -6.12 19.86
C VAL A 182 -5.48 -4.97 20.85
N LEU A 183 -6.68 -4.82 21.38
CA LEU A 183 -7.01 -3.80 22.39
C LEU A 183 -6.37 -4.13 23.74
N ASP A 184 -6.38 -5.39 24.16
CA ASP A 184 -5.74 -5.87 25.40
C ASP A 184 -4.21 -5.68 25.38
N ARG A 185 -3.59 -5.62 24.19
CA ARG A 185 -2.18 -5.25 24.01
C ARG A 185 -1.92 -3.74 24.07
N GLY A 186 -2.96 -2.92 24.31
CA GLY A 186 -2.85 -1.46 24.46
C GLY A 186 -2.87 -0.68 23.14
N SER A 187 -3.43 -1.23 22.07
CA SER A 187 -3.58 -0.50 20.80
C SER A 187 -4.49 0.71 20.97
N ALA A 188 -3.96 1.90 20.65
CA ALA A 188 -4.69 3.16 20.76
C ALA A 188 -5.38 3.58 19.45
N ILE A 189 -4.97 3.00 18.33
CA ILE A 189 -5.51 3.26 16.99
C ILE A 189 -5.74 1.92 16.32
N LEU A 190 -6.93 1.71 15.75
CA LEU A 190 -7.27 0.53 14.96
C LEU A 190 -7.40 0.90 13.49
N LYS A 191 -6.62 0.29 12.60
CA LYS A 191 -6.85 0.41 11.15
C LYS A 191 -7.95 -0.56 10.74
N ILE A 192 -9.07 -0.06 10.28
CA ILE A 192 -10.26 -0.83 9.97
C ILE A 192 -10.47 -0.83 8.45
N LYS A 193 -10.44 -2.00 7.83
CA LYS A 193 -10.83 -2.15 6.43
C LYS A 193 -12.32 -1.96 6.29
N ILE A 194 -12.71 -1.02 5.43
CA ILE A 194 -14.07 -0.79 4.96
C ILE A 194 -14.12 -1.01 3.44
N GLY A 195 -15.31 -1.01 2.84
CA GLY A 195 -15.46 -1.31 1.41
C GLY A 195 -15.53 -2.81 1.15
N ALA A 196 -16.11 -3.59 2.07
CA ALA A 196 -16.31 -5.03 1.90
C ALA A 196 -17.17 -5.32 0.66
N PRO A 197 -16.99 -6.49 -0.02
CA PRO A 197 -17.87 -6.88 -1.12
C PRO A 197 -19.32 -6.97 -0.66
N GLY A 198 -20.23 -6.40 -1.43
CA GLY A 198 -21.69 -6.55 -1.25
C GLY A 198 -22.26 -7.65 -2.14
N SER A 199 -23.35 -7.33 -2.87
CA SER A 199 -24.00 -8.26 -3.79
C SER A 199 -23.26 -8.32 -5.13
N LYS A 200 -23.31 -9.50 -5.78
CA LYS A 200 -22.79 -9.69 -7.16
C LYS A 200 -23.84 -9.45 -8.25
N GLU A 201 -25.08 -9.10 -7.90
CA GLU A 201 -26.18 -8.96 -8.85
C GLU A 201 -26.04 -7.74 -9.76
N SER A 202 -25.62 -6.61 -9.17
CA SER A 202 -25.40 -5.37 -9.90
C SER A 202 -24.43 -4.47 -9.15
N HIS A 203 -23.88 -3.46 -9.84
CA HIS A 203 -23.03 -2.45 -9.19
C HIS A 203 -23.74 -1.75 -8.03
N GLU A 204 -24.98 -1.31 -8.24
CA GLU A 204 -25.75 -0.62 -7.19
C GLU A 204 -26.08 -1.53 -6.00
N ALA A 205 -26.37 -2.81 -6.25
CA ALA A 205 -26.59 -3.79 -5.18
C ALA A 205 -25.28 -4.08 -4.41
N ASP A 206 -24.13 -4.15 -5.10
CA ASP A 206 -22.83 -4.26 -4.48
C ASP A 206 -22.52 -3.05 -3.58
N MET A 207 -22.71 -1.84 -4.09
CA MET A 207 -22.43 -0.61 -3.36
C MET A 207 -23.36 -0.43 -2.14
N LYS A 208 -24.64 -0.79 -2.26
CA LYS A 208 -25.59 -0.75 -1.14
C LYS A 208 -25.23 -1.78 -0.08
N GLY A 209 -24.97 -3.02 -0.47
CA GLY A 209 -24.55 -4.08 0.46
C GLY A 209 -23.22 -3.77 1.15
N MET A 210 -22.28 -3.16 0.43
CA MET A 210 -21.03 -2.65 0.97
C MET A 210 -21.27 -1.63 2.10
N LEU A 211 -22.09 -0.61 1.85
CA LEU A 211 -22.40 0.43 2.84
C LEU A 211 -23.07 -0.18 4.10
N GLU A 212 -24.03 -1.09 3.91
CA GLU A 212 -24.68 -1.78 5.02
C GLU A 212 -23.69 -2.62 5.84
N ALA A 213 -22.79 -3.34 5.19
CA ALA A 213 -21.74 -4.14 5.83
C ALA A 213 -20.75 -3.26 6.60
N ASP A 214 -20.31 -2.14 6.01
CA ASP A 214 -19.39 -1.20 6.65
C ASP A 214 -20.02 -0.55 7.90
N CYS A 215 -21.27 -0.13 7.83
CA CYS A 215 -22.04 0.39 8.97
C CYS A 215 -22.13 -0.64 10.11
N ALA A 216 -22.49 -1.88 9.78
CA ALA A 216 -22.59 -2.97 10.76
C ALA A 216 -21.23 -3.27 11.40
N ARG A 217 -20.17 -3.33 10.57
CA ARG A 217 -18.81 -3.60 11.02
C ARG A 217 -18.28 -2.52 11.96
N LEU A 218 -18.47 -1.25 11.62
CA LEU A 218 -18.06 -0.13 12.47
C LEU A 218 -18.80 -0.14 13.80
N SER A 219 -20.11 -0.43 13.81
CA SER A 219 -20.87 -0.58 15.04
C SER A 219 -20.39 -1.73 15.91
N GLN A 220 -20.07 -2.89 15.31
CA GLN A 220 -19.52 -4.02 16.04
C GLN A 220 -18.18 -3.68 16.70
N ILE A 221 -17.25 -3.08 15.94
CA ILE A 221 -15.94 -2.69 16.46
C ILE A 221 -16.11 -1.63 17.56
N HIS A 222 -16.98 -0.64 17.34
CA HIS A 222 -17.21 0.43 18.30
C HIS A 222 -17.81 -0.10 19.61
N ALA A 223 -18.75 -1.03 19.56
CA ALA A 223 -19.35 -1.65 20.75
C ALA A 223 -18.29 -2.34 21.65
N ILE A 224 -17.19 -2.81 21.06
CA ILE A 224 -16.08 -3.40 21.80
C ILE A 224 -15.09 -2.31 22.23
N ALA A 225 -14.58 -1.53 21.27
CA ALA A 225 -13.49 -0.57 21.50
C ALA A 225 -13.90 0.62 22.38
N SER A 226 -15.19 0.96 22.45
CA SER A 226 -15.69 2.03 23.33
C SER A 226 -15.52 1.74 24.81
N ARG A 227 -15.30 0.49 25.19
CA ARG A 227 -15.07 0.06 26.58
C ARG A 227 -13.60 0.16 27.00
N TYR A 228 -12.71 0.52 26.07
CA TYR A 228 -11.28 0.65 26.30
C TYR A 228 -10.88 2.12 26.36
N GLU A 229 -10.09 2.46 27.38
CA GLU A 229 -9.46 3.76 27.54
C GLU A 229 -7.96 3.65 27.25
N THR A 230 -7.35 4.73 26.76
CA THR A 230 -5.92 4.78 26.48
C THR A 230 -5.34 6.16 26.80
N PRO A 231 -4.19 6.22 27.48
CA PRO A 231 -3.51 7.50 27.71
C PRO A 231 -2.75 8.02 26.48
N LEU A 232 -2.76 7.27 25.37
CA LEU A 232 -1.98 7.58 24.15
C LEU A 232 -2.72 8.51 23.20
N THR A 233 -4.00 8.79 23.45
CA THR A 233 -4.80 9.75 22.66
C THR A 233 -5.24 10.92 23.54
N LYS A 234 -5.45 12.09 22.94
CA LYS A 234 -5.90 13.28 23.67
C LYS A 234 -7.29 13.12 24.29
N SER A 235 -8.16 12.34 23.65
CA SER A 235 -9.52 12.08 24.11
C SER A 235 -9.61 11.00 25.18
N GLY A 236 -8.55 10.27 25.47
CA GLY A 236 -8.58 9.07 26.30
C GLY A 236 -9.21 7.85 25.61
N ASN A 237 -9.66 7.99 24.39
CA ASN A 237 -10.40 6.98 23.64
C ASN A 237 -9.54 6.30 22.56
N VAL A 238 -9.85 5.03 22.25
CA VAL A 238 -9.31 4.36 21.08
C VAL A 238 -9.84 5.03 19.81
N CYS A 239 -8.94 5.37 18.88
CA CYS A 239 -9.25 6.02 17.61
C CYS A 239 -9.33 5.00 16.45
N TYR A 240 -10.04 5.38 15.39
CA TYR A 240 -10.22 4.56 14.20
C TYR A 240 -9.55 5.20 13.00
N TYR A 241 -8.87 4.38 12.22
CA TYR A 241 -8.29 4.71 10.94
C TYR A 241 -9.01 3.86 9.89
N LEU A 242 -9.89 4.47 9.11
CA LEU A 242 -10.68 3.75 8.11
C LEU A 242 -9.91 3.69 6.79
N ASP A 243 -9.83 2.52 6.20
CA ASP A 243 -9.17 2.30 4.91
C ASP A 243 -10.15 1.63 3.93
N ALA A 244 -10.60 2.42 2.96
CA ALA A 244 -11.60 2.02 1.98
C ALA A 244 -11.01 1.39 0.71
N ASN A 245 -9.72 1.52 0.48
CA ASN A 245 -9.02 1.04 -0.73
C ASN A 245 -9.77 1.38 -2.04
N SER A 246 -10.18 2.63 -2.20
CA SER A 246 -10.86 3.16 -3.40
C SER A 246 -12.24 2.52 -3.69
N ARG A 247 -12.92 1.95 -2.71
CA ARG A 247 -14.17 1.22 -2.94
C ARG A 247 -15.42 2.09 -3.04
N TYR A 248 -15.36 3.32 -2.52
CA TYR A 248 -16.51 4.24 -2.62
C TYR A 248 -16.55 4.88 -4.00
N ASP A 249 -17.72 4.84 -4.64
CA ASP A 249 -17.95 5.33 -6.00
C ASP A 249 -18.45 6.78 -6.05
N THR A 250 -19.12 7.24 -4.98
CA THR A 250 -19.69 8.60 -4.91
C THR A 250 -19.45 9.25 -3.54
N LYS A 251 -19.45 10.59 -3.54
CA LYS A 251 -19.41 11.39 -2.31
C LYS A 251 -20.63 11.16 -1.41
N ASP A 252 -21.80 11.02 -2.02
CA ASP A 252 -23.05 10.84 -1.27
C ASP A 252 -23.05 9.51 -0.51
N ARG A 253 -22.49 8.45 -1.11
CA ARG A 253 -22.38 7.15 -0.44
C ARG A 253 -21.40 7.20 0.72
N LEU A 254 -20.27 7.90 0.57
CA LEU A 254 -19.34 8.12 1.67
C LEU A 254 -19.95 9.01 2.76
N ALA A 255 -20.68 10.08 2.36
CA ALA A 255 -21.40 10.93 3.30
C ALA A 255 -22.43 10.13 4.11
N ALA A 256 -23.14 9.20 3.47
CA ALA A 256 -24.08 8.32 4.17
C ALA A 256 -23.41 7.45 5.25
N LEU A 257 -22.17 6.96 5.00
CA LEU A 257 -21.39 6.28 6.04
C LEU A 257 -21.02 7.23 7.17
N LEU A 258 -20.54 8.44 6.85
CA LEU A 258 -20.14 9.43 7.87
C LEU A 258 -21.33 9.89 8.71
N ASP A 259 -22.49 10.13 8.08
CA ASP A 259 -23.74 10.45 8.76
C ASP A 259 -24.22 9.32 9.68
N TYR A 260 -24.01 8.06 9.25
CA TYR A 260 -24.28 6.92 10.10
C TYR A 260 -23.35 6.91 11.32
N THR A 261 -22.06 7.12 11.12
CA THR A 261 -21.09 7.13 12.22
C THR A 261 -21.33 8.29 13.20
N ASP A 262 -21.77 9.44 12.71
CA ASP A 262 -22.12 10.60 13.55
C ASP A 262 -23.33 10.26 14.46
N ARG A 263 -24.41 9.75 13.88
CA ARG A 263 -25.61 9.36 14.62
C ARG A 263 -25.37 8.28 15.68
N HIS A 264 -24.30 7.49 15.53
CA HIS A 264 -23.97 6.40 16.47
C HIS A 264 -22.78 6.74 17.40
N GLY A 265 -22.31 8.00 17.43
CA GLY A 265 -21.21 8.45 18.29
C GLY A 265 -19.85 7.85 17.93
N ILE A 266 -19.68 7.43 16.67
CA ILE A 266 -18.45 6.81 16.15
C ILE A 266 -17.55 7.88 15.51
N LEU A 267 -18.13 8.92 14.90
CA LEU A 267 -17.44 9.89 14.06
C LEU A 267 -16.27 10.56 14.79
N ASP A 268 -16.45 10.97 16.04
CA ASP A 268 -15.43 11.65 16.84
C ASP A 268 -14.21 10.76 17.16
N ARG A 269 -14.31 9.46 16.91
CA ARG A 269 -13.20 8.53 17.05
C ARG A 269 -12.47 8.26 15.74
N ILE A 270 -12.99 8.72 14.59
CA ILE A 270 -12.37 8.56 13.30
C ILE A 270 -11.24 9.60 13.15
N ALA A 271 -10.00 9.15 13.24
CA ALA A 271 -8.83 10.00 13.12
C ALA A 271 -8.38 10.18 11.66
N MET A 272 -8.68 9.19 10.80
CA MET A 272 -8.25 9.20 9.40
C MET A 272 -9.19 8.35 8.53
N LEU A 273 -9.37 8.80 7.29
CA LEU A 273 -10.03 8.06 6.22
C LEU A 273 -9.06 7.99 5.04
N GLU A 274 -8.61 6.77 4.72
CA GLU A 274 -7.63 6.50 3.66
C GLU A 274 -8.35 6.07 2.39
N GLU A 275 -7.92 6.65 1.30
CA GLU A 275 -8.23 6.25 -0.08
C GLU A 275 -9.72 5.89 -0.29
N PRO A 276 -10.67 6.82 0.01
CA PRO A 276 -12.08 6.50 -0.15
C PRO A 276 -12.47 6.29 -1.61
N PHE A 277 -11.88 7.06 -2.53
CA PHE A 277 -12.18 7.06 -3.96
C PHE A 277 -10.97 6.63 -4.78
N ALA A 278 -11.22 6.10 -5.98
CA ALA A 278 -10.17 5.82 -6.95
C ALA A 278 -9.52 7.14 -7.43
N GLU A 279 -8.20 7.13 -7.64
CA GLU A 279 -7.45 8.32 -8.13
C GLU A 279 -8.05 8.87 -9.43
N GLU A 280 -8.49 7.99 -10.32
CA GLU A 280 -9.05 8.34 -11.63
C GLU A 280 -10.50 8.82 -11.56
N SER A 281 -11.15 8.78 -10.41
CA SER A 281 -12.56 9.17 -10.26
C SER A 281 -12.81 10.65 -10.51
N GLY A 282 -11.77 11.49 -10.45
CA GLY A 282 -11.91 12.94 -10.52
C GLY A 282 -12.69 13.55 -9.34
N ILE A 283 -13.00 12.73 -8.31
CA ILE A 283 -13.68 13.20 -7.10
C ILE A 283 -12.64 13.94 -6.24
N PRO A 284 -12.78 15.27 -6.02
CA PRO A 284 -11.83 16.00 -5.19
C PRO A 284 -11.87 15.48 -3.76
N GLU A 285 -10.70 15.53 -3.10
CA GLU A 285 -10.57 15.18 -1.68
C GLU A 285 -11.65 15.86 -0.83
N LEU A 286 -12.23 15.09 0.10
CA LEU A 286 -13.10 15.65 1.14
C LEU A 286 -12.19 16.38 2.14
N ARG A 287 -12.12 17.71 2.02
CA ARG A 287 -11.48 18.55 3.04
C ARG A 287 -12.54 18.95 4.06
N ARG A 288 -12.31 18.58 5.31
CA ARG A 288 -13.09 19.16 6.41
C ARG A 288 -12.68 20.64 6.51
N THR A 289 -13.57 21.54 6.14
CA THR A 289 -13.42 22.96 6.51
C THR A 289 -13.75 23.06 7.99
N THR A 290 -12.74 23.30 8.81
CA THR A 290 -12.88 23.67 10.22
C THR A 290 -13.49 25.07 10.35
#